data_2af17f5b29e82f535ba9fb4e7e57010e
#
_entry.id   2af17f5b29e82f535ba9fb4e7e57010e
#
_cell.length_a   1.000
_cell.length_b   1.000
_cell.length_c   1.000
_cell.angle_alpha   90.00
_cell.angle_beta   90.00
_cell.angle_gamma   90.00
#
_symmetry.space_group_name_H-M   'P 1'
#
loop_
_entity.id
_entity.type
_entity.pdbx_description
1 polymer ?
#
loop_
_entity_poly.entity_id
_entity_poly.type
_entity_poly.pdbx_seq_one_letter_code
_entity_poly.pdbx_strand_id
1 'polypeptide(L)'
;MRRLVALLAATAALGSAAPAAADVVTAQDAAGRTITFDVRAEGVDVEWYAELLRTAAHGNEIEHVTVRVVSPAELRRTCGAAAGGCYSGSRFAARIVVPTGQSPRTAHTLLHEYAHHVDAWRGVAAAAREPNGSASWWNARAIDRLLAAGKASHTYSLGWERAIGEIFAEDYTQLHLETRYGISWLAPPTTAIRAALRRDLENAPAAPAPAAAKPPVVIPRTGILRPGRTVSIPFELIGPGRRVTYKATITRGAAAVVEIGCSDGRRARRTLRGDLRTTTIDLKDLGPARCAAALRGTGTRVGGFSLRVRLAVERAAT
;
A
#
# COMPACT_ATOMS: atom_id res chain seq x y z
N MET A 1 -24.10 -66.11 24.84
CA MET A 1 -24.43 -65.17 23.72
C MET A 1 -23.67 -63.89 23.93
N ARG A 2 -22.55 -63.68 23.23
CA ARG A 2 -21.73 -62.45 23.31
C ARG A 2 -22.07 -61.57 22.10
N ARG A 3 -22.59 -60.37 22.35
CA ARG A 3 -22.86 -59.37 21.31
C ARG A 3 -21.58 -58.55 21.08
N LEU A 4 -21.01 -58.65 19.85
CA LEU A 4 -19.97 -57.75 19.38
C LEU A 4 -20.66 -56.41 18.95
N VAL A 5 -20.21 -55.30 19.51
CA VAL A 5 -20.56 -53.94 19.06
C VAL A 5 -19.40 -53.48 18.17
N ALA A 6 -19.67 -53.32 16.88
CA ALA A 6 -18.75 -52.72 15.94
C ALA A 6 -18.83 -51.18 16.00
N LEU A 7 -17.75 -50.54 16.44
CA LEU A 7 -17.59 -49.06 16.34
C LEU A 7 -17.13 -48.73 14.91
N LEU A 8 -18.00 -48.04 14.15
CA LEU A 8 -17.61 -47.39 12.90
C LEU A 8 -16.97 -46.03 13.26
N ALA A 9 -15.68 -45.90 13.04
CA ALA A 9 -14.95 -44.63 13.11
C ALA A 9 -15.14 -43.88 11.77
N ALA A 10 -15.92 -42.81 11.80
CA ALA A 10 -16.05 -41.87 10.68
C ALA A 10 -14.84 -40.91 10.70
N THR A 11 -13.88 -41.11 9.81
CA THR A 11 -12.79 -40.15 9.53
C THR A 11 -13.35 -38.98 8.73
N ALA A 12 -13.59 -37.84 9.38
CA ALA A 12 -13.87 -36.59 8.72
C ALA A 12 -12.56 -36.07 8.07
N ALA A 13 -12.48 -36.15 6.75
CA ALA A 13 -11.43 -35.52 5.98
C ALA A 13 -11.63 -34.01 6.03
N LEU A 14 -10.85 -33.31 6.84
CA LEU A 14 -10.74 -31.85 6.80
C LEU A 14 -10.01 -31.47 5.51
N GLY A 15 -10.79 -31.21 4.45
CA GLY A 15 -10.30 -30.64 3.22
C GLY A 15 -9.72 -29.25 3.50
N SER A 16 -8.40 -29.11 3.51
CA SER A 16 -7.74 -27.82 3.49
C SER A 16 -8.09 -27.13 2.16
N ALA A 17 -8.99 -26.15 2.19
CA ALA A 17 -9.22 -25.28 1.04
C ALA A 17 -7.88 -24.61 0.70
N ALA A 18 -7.32 -24.91 -0.47
CA ALA A 18 -6.17 -24.21 -0.98
C ALA A 18 -6.52 -22.71 -1.07
N PRO A 19 -5.59 -21.79 -0.72
CA PRO A 19 -5.83 -20.37 -0.92
C PRO A 19 -6.09 -20.14 -2.40
N ALA A 20 -7.16 -19.40 -2.72
CA ALA A 20 -7.47 -19.01 -4.09
C ALA A 20 -6.24 -18.35 -4.71
N ALA A 21 -5.88 -18.80 -5.91
CA ALA A 21 -4.79 -18.19 -6.66
C ALA A 21 -5.13 -16.71 -6.91
N ALA A 22 -4.11 -15.87 -6.86
CA ALA A 22 -4.29 -14.46 -7.13
C ALA A 22 -4.35 -14.23 -8.63
N ASP A 23 -5.46 -13.72 -9.13
CA ASP A 23 -5.60 -13.35 -10.52
C ASP A 23 -5.46 -11.83 -10.68
N VAL A 24 -4.47 -11.42 -11.49
CA VAL A 24 -4.35 -10.02 -11.90
C VAL A 24 -5.15 -9.83 -13.17
N VAL A 25 -6.20 -9.01 -13.08
CA VAL A 25 -7.10 -8.70 -14.19
C VAL A 25 -6.98 -7.21 -14.50
N THR A 26 -7.02 -6.84 -15.77
CA THR A 26 -7.02 -5.46 -16.21
C THR A 26 -8.30 -5.10 -16.95
N ALA A 27 -8.79 -3.89 -16.74
CA ALA A 27 -9.83 -3.24 -17.53
C ALA A 27 -9.27 -1.94 -18.10
N GLN A 28 -10.00 -1.28 -19.00
CA GLN A 28 -9.65 0.03 -19.52
C GLN A 28 -10.78 1.01 -19.31
N ASP A 29 -10.44 2.29 -19.15
CA ASP A 29 -11.40 3.38 -19.20
C ASP A 29 -11.64 3.86 -20.64
N ALA A 30 -12.49 4.87 -20.82
CA ALA A 30 -12.81 5.44 -22.13
C ALA A 30 -11.62 6.11 -22.83
N ALA A 31 -10.56 6.48 -22.09
CA ALA A 31 -9.33 7.05 -22.62
C ALA A 31 -8.23 6.00 -22.86
N GLY A 32 -8.55 4.70 -22.69
CA GLY A 32 -7.60 3.59 -22.85
C GLY A 32 -6.64 3.39 -21.68
N ARG A 33 -6.86 4.08 -20.54
CA ARG A 33 -6.01 3.94 -19.35
C ARG A 33 -6.32 2.64 -18.62
N THR A 34 -5.27 1.98 -18.16
CA THR A 34 -5.38 0.65 -17.55
C THR A 34 -5.82 0.75 -16.08
N ILE A 35 -6.86 0.01 -15.72
CA ILE A 35 -7.33 -0.22 -14.35
C ILE A 35 -6.88 -1.61 -13.94
N THR A 36 -6.10 -1.74 -12.86
CA THR A 36 -5.54 -3.02 -12.43
C THR A 36 -6.27 -3.55 -11.20
N PHE A 37 -6.70 -4.83 -11.27
CA PHE A 37 -7.33 -5.56 -10.19
C PHE A 37 -6.46 -6.75 -9.75
N ASP A 38 -6.30 -6.93 -8.43
CA ASP A 38 -5.71 -8.11 -7.79
C ASP A 38 -6.85 -8.87 -7.10
N VAL A 39 -7.42 -9.86 -7.80
CA VAL A 39 -8.56 -10.62 -7.33
C VAL A 39 -8.10 -11.78 -6.45
N ARG A 40 -8.56 -11.80 -5.20
CA ARG A 40 -8.18 -12.79 -4.18
C ARG A 40 -9.36 -13.60 -3.67
N ALA A 41 -10.50 -13.53 -4.34
CA ALA A 41 -11.70 -14.26 -3.97
C ALA A 41 -12.41 -14.77 -5.23
N GLU A 42 -13.13 -15.86 -5.10
CA GLU A 42 -13.90 -16.45 -6.18
C GLU A 42 -15.17 -15.65 -6.48
N GLY A 43 -15.66 -15.75 -7.71
CA GLY A 43 -16.95 -15.18 -8.13
C GLY A 43 -16.99 -13.65 -8.16
N VAL A 44 -15.84 -12.99 -8.28
CA VAL A 44 -15.75 -11.52 -8.35
C VAL A 44 -16.08 -11.08 -9.78
N ASP A 45 -17.10 -10.25 -9.91
CA ASP A 45 -17.37 -9.53 -11.15
C ASP A 45 -16.50 -8.27 -11.22
N VAL A 46 -15.36 -8.39 -11.87
CA VAL A 46 -14.36 -7.30 -12.01
C VAL A 46 -14.94 -6.12 -12.79
N GLU A 47 -15.83 -6.40 -13.76
CA GLU A 47 -16.41 -5.35 -14.60
C GLU A 47 -17.27 -4.38 -13.79
N TRP A 48 -18.00 -4.87 -12.79
CA TRP A 48 -18.77 -4.01 -11.89
C TRP A 48 -17.88 -3.00 -11.13
N TYR A 49 -16.71 -3.44 -10.64
CA TYR A 49 -15.74 -2.53 -9.98
C TYR A 49 -15.09 -1.57 -10.98
N ALA A 50 -14.80 -2.05 -12.19
CA ALA A 50 -14.23 -1.24 -13.25
C ALA A 50 -15.19 -0.12 -13.67
N GLU A 51 -16.48 -0.41 -13.79
CA GLU A 51 -17.48 0.58 -14.17
C GLU A 51 -17.63 1.69 -13.12
N LEU A 52 -17.58 1.36 -11.83
CA LEU A 52 -17.56 2.37 -10.77
C LEU A 52 -16.37 3.33 -10.90
N LEU A 53 -15.20 2.83 -11.24
CA LEU A 53 -14.01 3.66 -11.43
C LEU A 53 -14.05 4.44 -12.75
N ARG A 54 -14.60 3.88 -13.83
CA ARG A 54 -14.77 4.58 -15.12
C ARG A 54 -15.70 5.78 -15.01
N THR A 55 -16.74 5.66 -14.21
CA THR A 55 -17.72 6.74 -13.98
C THR A 55 -17.25 7.78 -12.96
N ALA A 56 -16.26 7.45 -12.17
CA ALA A 56 -15.66 8.39 -11.21
C ALA A 56 -14.78 9.43 -11.92
N ALA A 57 -14.66 10.60 -11.33
CA ALA A 57 -13.75 11.65 -11.82
C ALA A 57 -12.30 11.23 -11.61
N HIS A 58 -11.64 10.82 -12.67
CA HIS A 58 -10.27 10.35 -12.62
C HIS A 58 -9.42 10.89 -13.77
N GLY A 59 -8.10 10.70 -13.66
CA GLY A 59 -7.10 10.98 -14.68
C GLY A 59 -6.09 9.85 -14.74
N ASN A 60 -4.82 10.17 -15.00
CA ASN A 60 -3.77 9.16 -15.13
C ASN A 60 -3.43 8.45 -13.80
N GLU A 61 -3.89 8.96 -12.66
CA GLU A 61 -3.71 8.31 -11.36
C GLU A 61 -4.31 6.89 -11.32
N ILE A 62 -5.33 6.61 -12.12
CA ILE A 62 -5.97 5.30 -12.16
C ILE A 62 -5.02 4.18 -12.59
N GLU A 63 -3.98 4.49 -13.37
CA GLU A 63 -2.95 3.54 -13.79
C GLU A 63 -1.92 3.23 -12.69
N HIS A 64 -1.95 4.00 -11.60
CA HIS A 64 -0.99 3.92 -10.51
C HIS A 64 -1.59 3.33 -9.22
N VAL A 65 -2.76 2.73 -9.33
CA VAL A 65 -3.44 2.05 -8.22
C VAL A 65 -3.83 0.63 -8.63
N THR A 66 -3.67 -0.31 -7.69
CA THR A 66 -4.18 -1.66 -7.83
C THR A 66 -5.34 -1.85 -6.86
N VAL A 67 -6.50 -2.21 -7.36
CA VAL A 67 -7.66 -2.55 -6.55
C VAL A 67 -7.60 -4.03 -6.20
N ARG A 68 -7.37 -4.32 -4.93
CA ARG A 68 -7.40 -5.68 -4.42
C ARG A 68 -8.80 -6.02 -3.91
N VAL A 69 -9.45 -6.99 -4.54
CA VAL A 69 -10.77 -7.47 -4.13
C VAL A 69 -10.60 -8.75 -3.31
N VAL A 70 -11.04 -8.73 -2.07
CA VAL A 70 -10.77 -9.79 -1.08
C VAL A 70 -12.04 -10.26 -0.37
N SER A 71 -11.98 -11.44 0.22
CA SER A 71 -13.04 -11.91 1.13
C SER A 71 -13.16 -10.99 2.36
N PRO A 72 -14.35 -10.90 3.01
CA PRO A 72 -14.50 -10.10 4.24
C PRO A 72 -13.55 -10.52 5.37
N ALA A 73 -13.15 -11.79 5.41
CA ALA A 73 -12.20 -12.29 6.39
C ALA A 73 -10.78 -11.77 6.13
N GLU A 74 -10.36 -11.74 4.87
CA GLU A 74 -9.07 -11.18 4.47
C GLU A 74 -9.03 -9.66 4.63
N LEU A 75 -10.12 -8.97 4.31
CA LEU A 75 -10.26 -7.53 4.53
C LEU A 75 -9.97 -7.17 5.99
N ARG A 76 -10.63 -7.84 6.95
CA ARG A 76 -10.40 -7.61 8.38
C ARG A 76 -8.95 -7.87 8.80
N ARG A 77 -8.29 -8.88 8.23
CA ARG A 77 -6.87 -9.16 8.52
C ARG A 77 -5.96 -8.07 7.95
N THR A 78 -6.29 -7.52 6.79
CA THR A 78 -5.43 -6.58 6.05
C THR A 78 -5.62 -5.14 6.51
N CYS A 79 -6.88 -4.72 6.67
CA CYS A 79 -7.25 -3.33 6.95
C CYS A 79 -7.63 -3.08 8.42
N GLY A 80 -7.87 -4.16 9.19
CA GLY A 80 -8.35 -4.07 10.57
C GLY A 80 -9.83 -4.42 10.70
N ALA A 81 -10.24 -4.79 11.93
CA ALA A 81 -11.55 -5.40 12.18
C ALA A 81 -12.74 -4.47 11.88
N ALA A 82 -12.58 -3.16 12.03
CA ALA A 82 -13.65 -2.16 11.86
C ALA A 82 -13.63 -1.50 10.46
N ALA A 83 -12.60 -1.76 9.63
CA ALA A 83 -12.46 -1.11 8.33
C ALA A 83 -13.42 -1.69 7.28
N GLY A 84 -14.03 -0.83 6.49
CA GLY A 84 -14.80 -1.21 5.29
C GLY A 84 -13.92 -1.50 4.09
N GLY A 85 -12.79 -0.81 4.00
CA GLY A 85 -11.71 -0.92 3.04
C GLY A 85 -10.45 -0.31 3.59
N CYS A 86 -9.40 -0.22 2.81
CA CYS A 86 -8.24 0.61 3.13
C CYS A 86 -7.40 0.96 1.89
N TYR A 87 -6.87 2.17 1.92
CA TYR A 87 -5.89 2.69 0.98
C TYR A 87 -4.50 2.62 1.59
N SER A 88 -3.50 2.29 0.77
CA SER A 88 -2.10 2.28 1.19
C SER A 88 -1.17 2.52 -0.01
N GLY A 89 0.01 3.01 0.27
CA GLY A 89 1.05 3.20 -0.74
C GLY A 89 1.37 4.66 -1.01
N SER A 90 1.89 4.93 -2.20
CA SER A 90 2.22 6.27 -2.66
C SER A 90 1.41 6.63 -3.90
N ARG A 91 1.44 7.89 -4.30
CA ARG A 91 0.76 8.33 -5.53
C ARG A 91 1.15 7.58 -6.81
N PHE A 92 2.32 6.95 -6.87
CA PHE A 92 2.80 6.21 -8.05
C PHE A 92 2.65 4.70 -7.90
N ALA A 93 2.25 4.20 -6.73
CA ALA A 93 1.96 2.81 -6.48
C ALA A 93 1.11 2.68 -5.24
N ALA A 94 -0.14 2.74 -5.48
CA ALA A 94 -1.15 2.61 -4.46
C ALA A 94 -1.80 1.24 -4.52
N ARG A 95 -2.39 0.88 -3.40
CA ARG A 95 -3.28 -0.27 -3.29
C ARG A 95 -4.52 0.15 -2.53
N ILE A 96 -5.64 -0.21 -3.11
CA ILE A 96 -6.95 -0.16 -2.45
C ILE A 96 -7.34 -1.60 -2.14
N VAL A 97 -7.81 -1.86 -0.93
CA VAL A 97 -8.35 -3.17 -0.54
C VAL A 97 -9.83 -3.01 -0.23
N VAL A 98 -10.67 -3.75 -0.95
CA VAL A 98 -12.12 -3.71 -0.82
C VAL A 98 -12.71 -5.12 -0.68
N PRO A 99 -13.87 -5.28 -0.04
CA PRO A 99 -14.53 -6.57 0.06
C PRO A 99 -15.14 -6.99 -1.29
N THR A 100 -15.37 -8.30 -1.44
CA THR A 100 -16.23 -8.84 -2.50
C THR A 100 -17.67 -8.39 -2.34
N GLY A 101 -18.41 -8.43 -3.45
CA GLY A 101 -19.86 -8.19 -3.50
C GLY A 101 -20.23 -6.86 -4.15
N GLN A 102 -21.40 -6.86 -4.80
CA GLN A 102 -21.96 -5.74 -5.55
C GLN A 102 -23.03 -5.06 -4.67
N SER A 103 -22.61 -4.24 -3.73
CA SER A 103 -23.53 -3.54 -2.85
C SER A 103 -23.26 -2.03 -2.84
N PRO A 104 -24.24 -1.19 -2.50
CA PRO A 104 -24.03 0.25 -2.32
C PRO A 104 -22.90 0.54 -1.33
N ARG A 105 -22.73 -0.29 -0.30
CA ARG A 105 -21.63 -0.15 0.67
C ARG A 105 -20.28 -0.46 0.04
N THR A 106 -20.19 -1.49 -0.80
CA THR A 106 -18.94 -1.82 -1.50
C THR A 106 -18.58 -0.72 -2.51
N ALA A 107 -19.57 -0.21 -3.25
CA ALA A 107 -19.38 0.91 -4.15
C ALA A 107 -18.86 2.16 -3.41
N HIS A 108 -19.51 2.51 -2.31
CA HIS A 108 -19.09 3.61 -1.44
C HIS A 108 -17.64 3.41 -0.97
N THR A 109 -17.31 2.23 -0.44
CA THR A 109 -15.97 1.92 0.03
C THR A 109 -14.94 2.05 -1.09
N LEU A 110 -15.21 1.48 -2.28
CA LEU A 110 -14.26 1.59 -3.40
C LEU A 110 -13.98 3.04 -3.77
N LEU A 111 -15.01 3.86 -3.93
CA LEU A 111 -14.84 5.26 -4.31
C LEU A 111 -14.21 6.11 -3.20
N HIS A 112 -14.49 5.81 -1.94
CA HIS A 112 -13.86 6.43 -0.78
C HIS A 112 -12.34 6.16 -0.74
N GLU A 113 -11.95 4.90 -0.87
CA GLU A 113 -10.53 4.54 -0.88
C GLU A 113 -9.82 5.05 -2.15
N TYR A 114 -10.55 5.10 -3.28
CA TYR A 114 -10.02 5.70 -4.50
C TYR A 114 -9.81 7.20 -4.37
N ALA A 115 -10.69 7.89 -3.65
CA ALA A 115 -10.53 9.33 -3.36
C ALA A 115 -9.23 9.64 -2.62
N HIS A 116 -8.81 8.77 -1.68
CA HIS A 116 -7.49 8.93 -1.05
C HIS A 116 -6.35 8.85 -2.06
N HIS A 117 -6.47 8.01 -3.10
CA HIS A 117 -5.48 7.95 -4.17
C HIS A 117 -5.51 9.22 -5.03
N VAL A 118 -6.69 9.69 -5.38
CA VAL A 118 -6.87 10.96 -6.13
C VAL A 118 -6.25 12.11 -5.34
N ASP A 119 -6.50 12.21 -4.03
CA ASP A 119 -5.89 13.23 -3.19
C ASP A 119 -4.37 13.11 -3.11
N ALA A 120 -3.85 11.90 -2.91
CA ALA A 120 -2.40 11.65 -2.89
C ALA A 120 -1.73 12.02 -4.23
N TRP A 121 -2.44 11.86 -5.36
CA TRP A 121 -1.94 12.21 -6.68
C TRP A 121 -2.01 13.70 -6.94
N ARG A 122 -3.14 14.32 -6.67
CA ARG A 122 -3.46 15.71 -7.05
C ARG A 122 -3.18 16.71 -5.93
N GLY A 123 -3.11 16.27 -4.70
CA GLY A 123 -2.81 17.10 -3.53
C GLY A 123 -3.93 18.07 -3.16
N VAL A 124 -5.20 17.75 -3.46
CA VAL A 124 -6.34 18.64 -3.21
C VAL A 124 -6.51 18.94 -1.72
N ALA A 125 -6.52 17.92 -0.87
CA ALA A 125 -6.59 18.12 0.57
C ALA A 125 -5.23 18.48 1.19
N ALA A 126 -4.13 18.22 0.50
CA ALA A 126 -2.77 18.60 0.92
C ALA A 126 -2.39 20.02 0.49
N ALA A 127 -3.09 20.60 -0.48
CA ALA A 127 -2.78 21.92 -1.06
C ALA A 127 -2.80 23.07 -0.04
N ALA A 128 -3.39 22.87 1.12
CA ALA A 128 -3.40 23.84 2.20
C ALA A 128 -2.05 24.00 2.94
N ARG A 129 -1.05 23.17 2.65
CA ARG A 129 0.30 23.38 3.18
C ARG A 129 1.10 24.42 2.40
N GLU A 130 0.62 24.79 1.20
CA GLU A 130 1.20 25.84 0.40
C GLU A 130 0.57 27.18 0.81
N PRO A 131 1.36 28.27 0.94
CA PRO A 131 0.87 29.59 1.37
C PRO A 131 -0.23 30.19 0.48
N ASN A 132 -0.43 29.62 -0.72
CA ASN A 132 -1.43 30.00 -1.69
C ASN A 132 -2.44 28.87 -1.97
N GLY A 133 -2.69 28.00 -1.01
CA GLY A 133 -3.62 26.87 -1.13
C GLY A 133 -4.98 27.34 -1.67
N SER A 134 -5.12 27.28 -2.99
CA SER A 134 -6.27 27.77 -3.74
C SER A 134 -7.21 26.67 -4.17
N ALA A 135 -7.19 25.52 -3.50
CA ALA A 135 -8.14 24.49 -3.78
C ALA A 135 -9.55 25.05 -3.55
N SER A 136 -10.34 25.08 -4.61
CA SER A 136 -11.70 25.62 -4.56
C SER A 136 -12.55 24.87 -3.56
N TRP A 137 -12.36 23.53 -3.48
CA TRP A 137 -13.00 22.64 -2.50
C TRP A 137 -12.67 23.06 -1.06
N TRP A 138 -11.40 23.31 -0.75
CA TRP A 138 -10.94 23.71 0.58
C TRP A 138 -11.66 24.95 1.08
N ASN A 139 -11.75 25.97 0.21
CA ASN A 139 -12.43 27.22 0.52
C ASN A 139 -13.94 27.04 0.62
N ALA A 140 -14.57 26.31 -0.30
CA ALA A 140 -16.00 26.06 -0.29
C ALA A 140 -16.44 25.24 0.94
N ARG A 141 -15.60 24.31 1.39
CA ARG A 141 -15.80 23.49 2.60
C ARG A 141 -15.46 24.24 3.90
N ALA A 142 -14.81 25.41 3.76
CA ALA A 142 -14.35 26.25 4.86
C ALA A 142 -13.38 25.49 5.81
N ILE A 143 -12.46 24.71 5.25
CA ILE A 143 -11.56 23.85 6.03
C ILE A 143 -10.73 24.66 7.03
N ASP A 144 -10.24 25.86 6.67
CA ASP A 144 -9.49 26.71 7.61
C ASP A 144 -10.31 27.06 8.86
N ARG A 145 -11.61 27.32 8.70
CA ARG A 145 -12.49 27.56 9.86
C ARG A 145 -12.70 26.31 10.70
N LEU A 146 -12.79 25.14 10.07
CA LEU A 146 -12.89 23.87 10.79
C LEU A 146 -11.62 23.58 11.58
N LEU A 147 -10.44 23.84 11.00
CA LEU A 147 -9.14 23.71 11.67
C LEU A 147 -9.04 24.68 12.84
N ALA A 148 -9.32 25.97 12.63
CA ALA A 148 -9.25 27.00 13.68
C ALA A 148 -10.21 26.72 14.83
N ALA A 149 -11.36 26.09 14.55
CA ALA A 149 -12.33 25.68 15.56
C ALA A 149 -12.00 24.34 16.24
N GLY A 150 -10.89 23.69 15.90
CA GLY A 150 -10.54 22.36 16.41
C GLY A 150 -11.53 21.25 16.00
N LYS A 151 -12.31 21.47 14.93
CA LYS A 151 -13.30 20.51 14.42
C LYS A 151 -12.73 19.59 13.36
N ALA A 152 -11.63 19.96 12.70
CA ALA A 152 -10.91 19.14 11.75
C ALA A 152 -9.41 19.10 12.08
N SER A 153 -8.70 18.13 11.52
CA SER A 153 -7.26 17.93 11.71
C SER A 153 -6.62 17.40 10.42
N HIS A 154 -5.34 17.70 10.20
CA HIS A 154 -4.53 17.10 9.13
C HIS A 154 -4.19 15.62 9.41
N THR A 155 -4.47 15.13 10.60
CA THR A 155 -4.16 13.77 11.04
C THR A 155 -5.38 13.15 11.72
N TYR A 156 -5.28 11.87 12.08
CA TYR A 156 -6.32 11.14 12.84
C TYR A 156 -6.36 11.48 14.34
N SER A 157 -5.65 12.51 14.78
CA SER A 157 -5.57 12.88 16.22
C SER A 157 -6.92 13.21 16.87
N LEU A 158 -7.90 13.63 16.08
CA LEU A 158 -9.27 13.91 16.53
C LEU A 158 -10.29 12.81 16.13
N GLY A 159 -9.81 11.66 15.66
CA GLY A 159 -10.61 10.60 15.07
C GLY A 159 -10.74 10.73 13.56
N TRP A 160 -11.12 9.60 12.88
CA TRP A 160 -11.15 9.55 11.43
C TRP A 160 -12.13 10.57 10.82
N GLU A 161 -13.33 10.71 11.32
CA GLU A 161 -14.34 11.64 10.80
C GLU A 161 -13.88 13.12 10.77
N ARG A 162 -12.81 13.45 11.50
CA ARG A 162 -12.26 14.80 11.59
C ARG A 162 -10.98 14.99 10.80
N ALA A 163 -10.45 13.94 10.20
CA ALA A 163 -9.31 14.04 9.32
C ALA A 163 -9.74 14.66 7.97
N ILE A 164 -8.98 15.65 7.50
CA ILE A 164 -9.33 16.38 6.26
C ILE A 164 -9.34 15.44 5.05
N GLY A 165 -8.42 14.46 5.01
CA GLY A 165 -8.41 13.45 3.96
C GLY A 165 -9.69 12.63 3.91
N GLU A 166 -10.30 12.32 5.07
CA GLU A 166 -11.57 11.60 5.14
C GLU A 166 -12.75 12.49 4.70
N ILE A 167 -12.73 13.78 5.07
CA ILE A 167 -13.73 14.75 4.61
C ILE A 167 -13.68 14.86 3.08
N PHE A 168 -12.46 14.90 2.51
CA PHE A 168 -12.28 14.90 1.06
C PHE A 168 -12.81 13.61 0.42
N ALA A 169 -12.46 12.46 0.98
CA ALA A 169 -12.86 11.15 0.44
C ALA A 169 -14.39 10.97 0.46
N GLU A 170 -15.05 11.39 1.52
CA GLU A 170 -16.51 11.39 1.61
C GLU A 170 -17.16 12.37 0.61
N ASP A 171 -16.63 13.59 0.49
CA ASP A 171 -17.13 14.57 -0.47
C ASP A 171 -16.94 14.10 -1.91
N TYR A 172 -15.79 13.47 -2.22
CA TYR A 172 -15.53 12.85 -3.51
C TYR A 172 -16.54 11.72 -3.80
N THR A 173 -16.76 10.82 -2.84
CA THR A 173 -17.74 9.75 -2.98
C THR A 173 -19.13 10.29 -3.30
N GLN A 174 -19.54 11.39 -2.64
CA GLN A 174 -20.80 12.07 -2.89
C GLN A 174 -20.90 12.81 -4.24
N LEU A 175 -19.82 12.92 -5.01
CA LEU A 175 -19.92 13.36 -6.41
C LEU A 175 -20.51 12.30 -7.32
N HIS A 176 -20.35 11.03 -6.97
CA HIS A 176 -20.58 9.88 -7.83
C HIS A 176 -21.69 8.95 -7.33
N LEU A 177 -21.97 8.96 -6.02
CA LEU A 177 -22.97 8.10 -5.40
C LEU A 177 -23.90 8.89 -4.49
N GLU A 178 -25.20 8.60 -4.61
CA GLU A 178 -26.20 9.09 -3.68
C GLU A 178 -26.32 8.13 -2.47
N THR A 179 -25.26 8.07 -1.68
CA THR A 179 -25.22 7.23 -0.48
C THR A 179 -25.30 8.09 0.78
N ARG A 180 -25.52 7.45 1.92
CA ARG A 180 -25.44 8.14 3.21
C ARG A 180 -24.04 8.71 3.41
N TYR A 181 -23.97 10.01 3.76
CA TYR A 181 -22.71 10.67 4.11
C TYR A 181 -22.13 10.08 5.40
N GLY A 182 -20.87 9.66 5.37
CA GLY A 182 -20.26 8.92 6.47
C GLY A 182 -19.86 9.79 7.67
N ILE A 183 -19.65 11.11 7.46
CA ILE A 183 -19.24 12.03 8.53
C ILE A 183 -20.46 12.55 9.27
N SER A 184 -20.66 12.09 10.49
CA SER A 184 -21.87 12.31 11.25
C SER A 184 -22.08 13.75 11.73
N TRP A 185 -21.00 14.49 11.97
CA TRP A 185 -21.02 15.85 12.54
C TRP A 185 -20.98 16.96 11.49
N LEU A 186 -20.75 16.60 10.21
CA LEU A 186 -20.61 17.53 9.10
C LEU A 186 -21.75 17.31 8.09
N ALA A 187 -22.34 18.39 7.60
CA ALA A 187 -23.36 18.26 6.57
C ALA A 187 -22.78 17.73 5.25
N PRO A 188 -23.53 16.93 4.47
CA PRO A 188 -23.12 16.51 3.14
C PRO A 188 -22.72 17.70 2.25
N PRO A 189 -21.90 17.48 1.21
CA PRO A 189 -21.46 18.56 0.34
C PRO A 189 -22.64 19.19 -0.40
N THR A 190 -22.74 20.52 -0.31
CA THR A 190 -23.71 21.29 -1.08
C THR A 190 -23.35 21.30 -2.57
N THR A 191 -24.27 21.76 -3.43
CA THR A 191 -23.99 21.93 -4.86
C THR A 191 -22.74 22.78 -5.10
N ALA A 192 -22.55 23.84 -4.30
CA ALA A 192 -21.38 24.71 -4.41
C ALA A 192 -20.06 23.97 -4.06
N ILE A 193 -20.08 23.15 -3.01
CA ILE A 193 -18.92 22.33 -2.61
C ILE A 193 -18.61 21.28 -3.70
N ARG A 194 -19.62 20.60 -4.22
CA ARG A 194 -19.46 19.62 -5.30
C ARG A 194 -18.90 20.28 -6.58
N ALA A 195 -19.39 21.47 -6.95
CA ALA A 195 -18.89 22.22 -8.09
C ALA A 195 -17.43 22.67 -7.88
N ALA A 196 -17.07 23.09 -6.67
CA ALA A 196 -15.71 23.46 -6.33
C ALA A 196 -14.76 22.24 -6.41
N LEU A 197 -15.19 21.09 -5.89
CA LEU A 197 -14.41 19.87 -5.98
C LEU A 197 -14.20 19.41 -7.44
N ARG A 198 -15.25 19.46 -8.28
CA ARG A 198 -15.12 19.16 -9.72
C ARG A 198 -14.08 20.05 -10.38
N ARG A 199 -14.13 21.38 -10.15
CA ARG A 199 -13.12 22.29 -10.68
C ARG A 199 -11.69 21.92 -10.28
N ASP A 200 -11.49 21.52 -9.03
CA ASP A 200 -10.16 21.11 -8.56
C ASP A 200 -9.72 19.80 -9.21
N LEU A 201 -10.65 18.88 -9.46
CA LEU A 201 -10.37 17.62 -10.15
C LEU A 201 -10.09 17.83 -11.65
N GLU A 202 -10.78 18.75 -12.32
CA GLU A 202 -10.60 19.08 -13.73
C GLU A 202 -9.33 19.89 -13.99
N ASN A 203 -9.01 20.83 -13.07
CA ASN A 203 -7.88 21.75 -13.20
C ASN A 203 -6.65 21.30 -12.41
N ALA A 204 -6.67 20.10 -11.84
CA ALA A 204 -5.51 19.60 -11.13
C ALA A 204 -4.28 19.63 -12.06
N PRO A 205 -3.16 20.20 -11.62
CA PRO A 205 -1.95 20.15 -12.43
C PRO A 205 -1.64 18.69 -12.78
N ALA A 206 -1.24 18.46 -14.03
CA ALA A 206 -0.71 17.16 -14.41
C ALA A 206 0.30 16.75 -13.34
N ALA A 207 0.21 15.51 -12.88
CA ALA A 207 1.15 15.04 -11.85
C ALA A 207 2.55 15.48 -12.24
N PRO A 208 3.29 16.13 -11.35
CA PRO A 208 4.65 16.52 -11.68
C PRO A 208 5.37 15.28 -12.21
N ALA A 209 6.04 15.44 -13.35
CA ALA A 209 6.82 14.37 -13.94
C ALA A 209 7.61 13.67 -12.83
N PRO A 210 7.69 12.33 -12.82
CA PRO A 210 8.36 11.60 -11.75
C PRO A 210 9.69 12.29 -11.52
N ALA A 211 9.86 12.82 -10.32
CA ALA A 211 11.06 13.60 -9.98
C ALA A 211 12.26 12.82 -10.44
N ALA A 212 13.16 13.47 -11.22
CA ALA A 212 14.34 12.86 -11.78
C ALA A 212 14.92 11.89 -10.75
N ALA A 213 15.12 10.63 -11.15
CA ALA A 213 15.37 9.51 -10.22
C ALA A 213 16.38 9.96 -9.17
N LYS A 214 15.92 10.10 -7.93
CA LYS A 214 16.80 10.49 -6.82
C LYS A 214 18.00 9.53 -6.84
N PRO A 215 19.21 10.04 -6.67
CA PRO A 215 20.38 9.17 -6.65
C PRO A 215 20.16 8.04 -5.64
N PRO A 216 20.65 6.84 -5.90
CA PRO A 216 20.42 5.70 -5.04
C PRO A 216 20.91 5.99 -3.63
N VAL A 217 20.06 5.78 -2.64
CA VAL A 217 20.47 5.91 -1.24
C VAL A 217 21.37 4.73 -0.90
N VAL A 218 22.56 5.01 -0.41
CA VAL A 218 23.52 4.00 0.04
C VAL A 218 23.67 4.10 1.55
N ILE A 219 23.34 3.03 2.26
CA ILE A 219 23.49 2.94 3.71
C ILE A 219 24.69 2.03 4.01
N PRO A 220 25.87 2.59 4.32
CA PRO A 220 27.04 1.80 4.67
C PRO A 220 27.03 1.47 6.18
N ARG A 221 27.55 0.30 6.53
CA ARG A 221 27.84 -0.08 7.90
C ARG A 221 29.06 -0.97 7.96
N THR A 222 29.99 -0.63 8.83
CA THR A 222 31.22 -1.42 9.08
C THR A 222 31.35 -1.69 10.56
N GLY A 223 32.08 -2.69 10.93
CA GLY A 223 32.33 -3.00 12.33
C GLY A 223 32.90 -4.39 12.54
N ILE A 224 32.80 -4.84 13.78
CA ILE A 224 33.26 -6.16 14.22
C ILE A 224 32.05 -7.08 14.36
N LEU A 225 32.07 -8.21 13.70
CA LEU A 225 31.08 -9.27 13.79
C LEU A 225 31.57 -10.34 14.78
N ARG A 226 30.83 -10.52 15.84
CA ARG A 226 31.07 -11.58 16.84
C ARG A 226 30.20 -12.79 16.56
N PRO A 227 30.61 -14.01 16.93
CA PRO A 227 29.77 -15.20 16.89
C PRO A 227 28.42 -14.97 17.57
N GLY A 228 27.32 -15.45 16.95
CA GLY A 228 25.96 -15.30 17.47
C GLY A 228 25.36 -13.90 17.40
N ARG A 229 26.15 -12.86 17.13
CA ARG A 229 25.65 -11.48 17.03
C ARG A 229 25.06 -11.19 15.66
N THR A 230 23.99 -10.42 15.66
CA THR A 230 23.35 -9.91 14.45
C THR A 230 23.51 -8.40 14.37
N VAL A 231 23.92 -7.93 13.21
CA VAL A 231 23.91 -6.50 12.84
C VAL A 231 22.81 -6.31 11.82
N SER A 232 21.89 -5.40 12.08
CA SER A 232 20.74 -5.14 11.21
C SER A 232 20.74 -3.69 10.75
N ILE A 233 20.33 -3.48 9.51
CA ILE A 233 20.07 -2.18 8.91
C ILE A 233 18.60 -2.17 8.51
N PRO A 234 17.72 -1.55 9.30
CA PRO A 234 16.34 -1.34 8.87
C PRO A 234 16.30 -0.27 7.78
N PHE A 235 15.40 -0.45 6.81
CA PHE A 235 15.11 0.54 5.77
C PHE A 235 13.67 0.40 5.29
N GLU A 236 13.15 1.48 4.74
CA GLU A 236 11.80 1.53 4.21
C GLU A 236 11.84 1.73 2.70
N LEU A 237 11.05 0.94 1.99
CA LEU A 237 10.82 1.07 0.55
C LEU A 237 9.56 1.90 0.36
N ILE A 238 9.70 3.05 -0.28
CA ILE A 238 8.59 3.96 -0.57
C ILE A 238 8.35 3.92 -2.08
N GLY A 239 7.19 3.40 -2.49
CA GLY A 239 6.75 3.31 -3.88
C GLY A 239 7.18 2.01 -4.59
N PRO A 240 6.68 1.79 -5.82
CA PRO A 240 6.92 0.59 -6.63
C PRO A 240 8.25 0.61 -7.36
N GLY A 241 8.56 -0.51 -8.03
CA GLY A 241 9.74 -0.62 -8.90
C GLY A 241 11.01 -0.33 -8.15
N ARG A 242 11.11 -0.75 -6.88
CA ARG A 242 12.32 -0.56 -6.09
C ARG A 242 13.25 -1.74 -6.24
N ARG A 243 14.52 -1.42 -6.34
CA ARG A 243 15.62 -2.39 -6.32
C ARG A 243 16.44 -2.19 -5.07
N VAL A 244 16.65 -3.28 -4.33
CA VAL A 244 17.55 -3.30 -3.18
C VAL A 244 18.73 -4.18 -3.51
N THR A 245 19.90 -3.60 -3.52
CA THR A 245 21.16 -4.35 -3.62
C THR A 245 21.82 -4.33 -2.24
N TYR A 246 21.96 -5.49 -1.64
CA TYR A 246 22.65 -5.69 -0.38
C TYR A 246 23.97 -6.40 -0.60
N LYS A 247 25.06 -5.69 -0.40
CA LYS A 247 26.42 -6.25 -0.48
C LYS A 247 26.99 -6.41 0.92
N ALA A 248 27.41 -7.62 1.26
CA ALA A 248 28.07 -7.94 2.51
C ALA A 248 29.46 -8.52 2.25
N THR A 249 30.43 -8.06 3.02
CA THR A 249 31.84 -8.58 3.01
C THR A 249 32.25 -8.87 4.44
N ILE A 250 32.94 -9.98 4.66
CA ILE A 250 33.53 -10.40 5.92
C ILE A 250 35.03 -10.65 5.77
N THR A 251 35.78 -10.51 6.87
CA THR A 251 37.21 -10.81 6.87
C THR A 251 37.48 -12.32 6.82
N ARG A 252 38.68 -12.70 6.42
CA ARG A 252 39.13 -14.10 6.31
C ARG A 252 38.99 -14.80 7.66
N GLY A 253 38.42 -16.01 7.64
CA GLY A 253 38.23 -16.86 8.83
C GLY A 253 36.95 -16.58 9.63
N ALA A 254 36.20 -15.53 9.30
CA ALA A 254 34.85 -15.34 9.81
C ALA A 254 33.83 -16.13 8.98
N ALA A 255 32.66 -16.41 9.58
CA ALA A 255 31.51 -16.96 8.87
C ALA A 255 30.25 -16.20 9.26
N ALA A 256 29.36 -16.02 8.32
CA ALA A 256 28.12 -15.27 8.56
C ALA A 256 26.97 -15.74 7.67
N VAL A 257 25.76 -15.47 8.12
CA VAL A 257 24.54 -15.52 7.29
C VAL A 257 24.09 -14.08 7.01
N VAL A 258 23.87 -13.83 5.75
CA VAL A 258 23.33 -12.58 5.22
C VAL A 258 21.87 -12.82 4.87
N GLU A 259 21.00 -11.96 5.33
CA GLU A 259 19.55 -12.08 5.10
C GLU A 259 18.93 -10.71 4.83
N ILE A 260 17.98 -10.65 3.91
CA ILE A 260 17.03 -9.54 3.76
C ILE A 260 15.64 -10.12 4.00
N GLY A 261 14.88 -9.47 4.86
CA GLY A 261 13.48 -9.76 5.10
C GLY A 261 12.63 -8.50 4.99
N CYS A 262 11.48 -8.60 4.34
CA CYS A 262 10.53 -7.50 4.15
C CYS A 262 9.16 -7.86 4.74
N SER A 263 8.40 -6.85 5.11
CA SER A 263 7.05 -7.00 5.70
C SER A 263 6.03 -7.61 4.76
N ASP A 264 6.30 -7.61 3.45
CA ASP A 264 5.50 -8.28 2.41
C ASP A 264 5.77 -9.78 2.29
N GLY A 265 6.62 -10.34 3.17
CA GLY A 265 6.99 -11.76 3.20
C GLY A 265 8.17 -12.14 2.33
N ARG A 266 8.70 -11.23 1.50
CA ARG A 266 9.89 -11.51 0.68
C ARG A 266 11.12 -11.67 1.55
N ARG A 267 11.90 -12.72 1.25
CA ARG A 267 13.13 -13.02 1.97
C ARG A 267 14.18 -13.55 1.01
N ALA A 268 15.42 -13.17 1.27
CA ALA A 268 16.57 -13.74 0.59
C ALA A 268 17.71 -13.96 1.58
N ARG A 269 18.40 -15.10 1.47
CA ARG A 269 19.43 -15.52 2.42
C ARG A 269 20.65 -16.06 1.67
N ARG A 270 21.84 -15.75 2.16
CA ARG A 270 23.11 -16.29 1.69
C ARG A 270 24.03 -16.58 2.86
N THR A 271 24.90 -17.58 2.70
CA THR A 271 25.90 -17.90 3.72
C THR A 271 27.29 -17.50 3.18
N LEU A 272 28.04 -16.80 4.00
CA LEU A 272 29.45 -16.45 3.78
C LEU A 272 30.31 -17.36 4.64
N ARG A 273 31.23 -18.10 4.04
CA ARG A 273 32.18 -18.98 4.75
C ARG A 273 33.37 -19.34 3.85
N GLY A 274 34.51 -19.67 4.47
CA GLY A 274 35.71 -20.07 3.75
C GLY A 274 36.22 -18.99 2.82
N ASP A 275 36.31 -19.28 1.51
CA ASP A 275 36.79 -18.35 0.49
C ASP A 275 35.70 -17.40 0.02
N LEU A 276 34.41 -17.72 0.22
CA LEU A 276 33.28 -16.83 -0.11
C LEU A 276 33.13 -15.74 0.96
N ARG A 277 33.86 -14.63 0.79
CA ARG A 277 33.89 -13.51 1.75
C ARG A 277 32.94 -12.38 1.40
N THR A 278 32.49 -12.33 0.17
CA THR A 278 31.59 -11.28 -0.31
C THR A 278 30.39 -11.91 -1.00
N THR A 279 29.21 -11.38 -0.72
CA THR A 279 28.00 -11.75 -1.44
C THR A 279 27.17 -10.50 -1.75
N THR A 280 26.36 -10.62 -2.78
CA THR A 280 25.36 -9.63 -3.13
C THR A 280 24.00 -10.32 -3.21
N ILE A 281 23.01 -9.72 -2.54
CA ILE A 281 21.61 -10.07 -2.69
C ILE A 281 20.95 -8.91 -3.42
N ASP A 282 20.27 -9.22 -4.50
CA ASP A 282 19.59 -8.24 -5.35
C ASP A 282 18.11 -8.61 -5.42
N LEU A 283 17.27 -7.75 -4.88
CA LEU A 283 15.82 -7.88 -4.93
C LEU A 283 15.28 -6.79 -5.85
N LYS A 284 14.47 -7.20 -6.81
CA LYS A 284 13.89 -6.32 -7.84
C LYS A 284 12.38 -6.25 -7.67
N ASP A 285 11.75 -5.30 -8.33
CA ASP A 285 10.30 -5.13 -8.41
C ASP A 285 9.62 -5.12 -7.04
N LEU A 286 10.29 -4.49 -6.06
CA LEU A 286 9.77 -4.38 -4.71
C LEU A 286 8.70 -3.29 -4.65
N GLY A 287 7.56 -3.63 -4.04
CA GLY A 287 6.55 -2.67 -3.60
C GLY A 287 6.94 -1.94 -2.31
N PRO A 288 6.08 -1.04 -1.82
CA PRO A 288 6.27 -0.40 -0.53
C PRO A 288 6.35 -1.47 0.58
N ALA A 289 7.41 -1.46 1.36
CA ALA A 289 7.60 -2.41 2.44
C ALA A 289 8.62 -1.90 3.47
N ARG A 290 8.48 -2.32 4.72
CA ARG A 290 9.54 -2.19 5.71
C ARG A 290 10.43 -3.41 5.62
N CYS A 291 11.73 -3.20 5.43
CA CYS A 291 12.71 -4.25 5.24
C CYS A 291 13.84 -4.12 6.28
N ALA A 292 14.52 -5.22 6.52
CA ALA A 292 15.76 -5.22 7.26
C ALA A 292 16.79 -6.10 6.54
N ALA A 293 17.99 -5.56 6.33
CA ALA A 293 19.15 -6.32 5.92
C ALA A 293 19.95 -6.70 7.16
N ALA A 294 20.19 -7.98 7.37
CA ALA A 294 20.85 -8.51 8.54
C ALA A 294 22.11 -9.31 8.17
N LEU A 295 23.13 -9.21 9.02
CA LEU A 295 24.33 -10.03 9.00
C LEU A 295 24.48 -10.68 10.38
N ARG A 296 24.41 -12.01 10.42
CA ARG A 296 24.57 -12.79 11.64
C ARG A 296 25.86 -13.60 11.59
N GLY A 297 26.73 -13.40 12.57
CA GLY A 297 27.93 -14.22 12.75
C GLY A 297 27.57 -15.65 13.13
N THR A 298 28.05 -16.63 12.36
CA THR A 298 27.77 -18.06 12.57
C THR A 298 29.02 -18.90 12.85
N GLY A 299 30.21 -18.31 12.67
CA GLY A 299 31.47 -18.96 12.98
C GLY A 299 31.88 -18.81 14.43
N THR A 300 33.03 -19.37 14.78
CA THR A 300 33.63 -19.28 16.11
C THR A 300 34.60 -18.09 16.23
N ARG A 301 34.99 -17.47 15.14
CA ARG A 301 35.97 -16.39 15.11
C ARG A 301 35.31 -15.01 14.96
N VAL A 302 35.86 -14.04 15.66
CA VAL A 302 35.54 -12.62 15.49
C VAL A 302 36.15 -12.12 14.21
N GLY A 303 35.42 -11.35 13.43
CA GLY A 303 35.92 -10.78 12.16
C GLY A 303 35.34 -9.39 11.89
N GLY A 304 36.03 -8.64 11.06
CA GLY A 304 35.52 -7.39 10.51
C GLY A 304 34.43 -7.64 9.49
N PHE A 305 33.51 -6.72 9.33
CA PHE A 305 32.50 -6.74 8.29
C PHE A 305 32.31 -5.37 7.63
N SER A 306 31.86 -5.41 6.42
CA SER A 306 31.34 -4.24 5.69
C SER A 306 29.99 -4.60 5.08
N LEU A 307 28.97 -3.81 5.36
CA LEU A 307 27.64 -3.91 4.77
C LEU A 307 27.37 -2.66 3.96
N ARG A 308 26.67 -2.85 2.83
CA ARG A 308 26.19 -1.75 2.02
C ARG A 308 24.82 -2.10 1.48
N VAL A 309 23.81 -1.35 1.88
CA VAL A 309 22.46 -1.42 1.31
C VAL A 309 22.33 -0.27 0.32
N ARG A 310 22.02 -0.58 -0.93
CA ARG A 310 21.74 0.39 -1.99
C ARG A 310 20.28 0.28 -2.38
N LEU A 311 19.56 1.37 -2.21
CA LEU A 311 18.16 1.52 -2.60
C LEU A 311 18.12 2.31 -3.91
N ALA A 312 17.58 1.73 -4.95
CA ALA A 312 17.43 2.37 -6.25
C ALA A 312 15.98 2.23 -6.74
N VAL A 313 15.54 3.13 -7.60
CA VAL A 313 14.33 2.98 -8.40
C VAL A 313 14.72 2.29 -9.69
N GLU A 314 14.07 1.18 -10.04
CA GLU A 314 14.20 0.65 -11.39
C GLU A 314 13.49 1.60 -12.34
N ARG A 315 14.15 1.99 -13.42
CA ARG A 315 13.46 2.64 -14.53
C ARG A 315 12.55 1.58 -15.14
N ALA A 316 11.26 1.89 -15.33
CA ALA A 316 10.45 1.09 -16.23
C ALA A 316 11.22 0.98 -17.55
N ALA A 317 11.39 -0.23 -18.05
CA ALA A 317 11.88 -0.42 -19.39
C ALA A 317 10.89 0.28 -20.34
N THR A 318 11.36 1.31 -21.02
CA THR A 318 10.62 2.02 -22.07
C THR A 318 10.36 1.09 -23.24
#